data_81d6ee3620f0b5a17a27b97110897bf7
#
_entry.id   81d6ee3620f0b5a17a27b97110897bf7
#
_cell.length_a   1.000
_cell.length_b   1.000
_cell.length_c   1.000
_cell.angle_alpha   90.00
_cell.angle_beta   90.00
_cell.angle_gamma   90.00
#
_symmetry.space_group_name_H-M   'P 1'
#
loop_
_entity.id
_entity.type
_entity.pdbx_description
1 polymer ?
#
loop_
_entity_poly.entity_id
_entity_poly.type
_entity_poly.pdbx_seq_one_letter_code
_entity_poly.pdbx_strand_id
1 'polypeptide(L)'
;MLATSSCEYTMYLTDDSAFIRDVELSKNDLAFIEQNPDINQISLRLGKNITERPASIPVNNGKLEWDFHNHRDARSWGYNFSVDAHIYSTKLCLKLQSKIIYANPTTLEANIVHYVMPRNLMDHGLTYEYPFILSFPINMVQEIADNESMGI
;
A
#
# COMPACT_ATOMS: atom_id res chain seq x y z
N MET A 1 -13.46 -11.72 6.32
CA MET A 1 -12.69 -12.97 6.14
C MET A 1 -11.31 -13.00 6.79
N LEU A 2 -10.76 -11.91 7.28
CA LEU A 2 -9.47 -11.93 8.02
C LEU A 2 -9.58 -12.45 9.45
N ALA A 3 -10.77 -12.44 10.05
CA ALA A 3 -10.98 -12.75 11.47
C ALA A 3 -10.52 -14.15 11.91
N THR A 4 -10.23 -15.06 10.98
CA THR A 4 -9.75 -16.41 11.25
C THR A 4 -8.35 -16.67 10.69
N SER A 5 -7.68 -15.65 10.15
CA SER A 5 -6.34 -15.81 9.57
C SER A 5 -5.29 -15.96 10.67
N SER A 6 -4.48 -17.01 10.59
CA SER A 6 -3.28 -17.21 11.43
C SER A 6 -2.03 -16.58 10.80
N CYS A 7 -2.14 -15.93 9.63
CA CYS A 7 -1.02 -15.30 8.95
C CYS A 7 -0.60 -14.02 9.67
N GLU A 8 0.69 -13.78 9.76
CA GLU A 8 1.26 -12.58 10.40
C GLU A 8 1.12 -11.34 9.54
N TYR A 9 1.11 -11.53 8.21
CA TYR A 9 1.04 -10.45 7.23
C TYR A 9 -0.16 -10.62 6.31
N THR A 10 -0.70 -9.48 5.88
CA THR A 10 -1.82 -9.39 4.93
C THR A 10 -1.42 -8.49 3.77
N MET A 11 -1.67 -8.95 2.55
CA MET A 11 -1.59 -8.15 1.34
C MET A 11 -2.96 -8.17 0.66
N TYR A 12 -3.42 -7.00 0.22
CA TYR A 12 -4.58 -6.87 -0.64
C TYR A 12 -4.12 -6.80 -2.09
N LEU A 13 -4.89 -7.41 -2.97
CA LEU A 13 -4.69 -7.34 -4.41
C LEU A 13 -6.03 -7.05 -5.07
N THR A 14 -6.00 -6.22 -6.09
CA THR A 14 -7.12 -5.97 -6.99
C THR A 14 -7.01 -6.91 -8.20
N ASP A 15 -8.12 -7.13 -8.90
CA ASP A 15 -8.19 -8.04 -10.06
C ASP A 15 -7.47 -7.50 -11.30
N ASP A 16 -7.11 -6.21 -11.29
CA ASP A 16 -6.32 -5.54 -12.31
C ASP A 16 -4.81 -5.46 -11.98
N SER A 17 -4.38 -6.12 -10.91
CA SER A 17 -2.97 -6.22 -10.53
C SER A 17 -2.27 -7.37 -11.26
N ALA A 18 -1.09 -7.10 -11.84
CA ALA A 18 -0.26 -8.10 -12.48
C ALA A 18 1.13 -8.18 -11.85
N PHE A 19 1.56 -9.39 -11.52
CA PHE A 19 2.95 -9.64 -11.14
C PHE A 19 3.83 -9.58 -12.39
N ILE A 20 4.85 -8.73 -12.38
CA ILE A 20 5.79 -8.56 -13.49
C ILE A 20 7.14 -9.24 -13.24
N ARG A 21 7.35 -9.72 -12.04
CA ARG A 21 8.51 -10.51 -11.63
C ARG A 21 8.20 -11.30 -10.36
N ASP A 22 9.04 -12.28 -10.05
CA ASP A 22 8.93 -13.05 -8.81
C ASP A 22 9.11 -12.14 -7.60
N VAL A 23 8.29 -12.36 -6.57
CA VAL A 23 8.36 -11.60 -5.33
C VAL A 23 9.31 -12.30 -4.37
N GLU A 24 10.43 -11.66 -4.09
CA GLU A 24 11.44 -12.13 -3.13
C GLU A 24 11.53 -11.15 -1.97
N LEU A 25 10.85 -11.47 -0.87
CA LEU A 25 10.96 -10.72 0.37
C LEU A 25 12.01 -11.35 1.27
N SER A 26 13.00 -10.58 1.66
CA SER A 26 13.98 -11.03 2.65
C SER A 26 13.38 -11.01 4.07
N LYS A 27 14.00 -11.76 4.98
CA LYS A 27 13.65 -11.69 6.41
C LYS A 27 13.78 -10.25 6.96
N ASN A 28 14.75 -9.48 6.46
CA ASN A 28 14.94 -8.09 6.87
C ASN A 28 13.80 -7.18 6.40
N ASP A 29 13.16 -7.48 5.25
CA ASP A 29 12.01 -6.72 4.77
C ASP A 29 10.80 -6.97 5.68
N LEU A 30 10.55 -8.21 6.06
CA LEU A 30 9.47 -8.54 7.00
C LEU A 30 9.76 -7.97 8.39
N ALA A 31 11.00 -8.04 8.85
CA ALA A 31 11.43 -7.43 10.12
C ALA A 31 11.16 -5.91 10.16
N PHE A 32 11.14 -5.22 9.01
CA PHE A 32 10.74 -3.82 8.95
C PHE A 32 9.30 -3.61 9.46
N ILE A 33 8.36 -4.47 9.04
CA ILE A 33 6.97 -4.42 9.56
C ILE A 33 6.95 -4.77 11.06
N GLU A 34 7.71 -5.79 11.48
CA GLU A 34 7.74 -6.28 12.87
C GLU A 34 8.27 -5.23 13.85
N GLN A 35 9.22 -4.37 13.43
CA GLN A 35 9.78 -3.31 14.26
C GLN A 35 8.71 -2.32 14.72
N ASN A 36 7.72 -2.04 13.88
CA ASN A 36 6.64 -1.13 14.22
C ASN A 36 5.35 -1.48 13.44
N PRO A 37 4.65 -2.55 13.84
CA PRO A 37 3.57 -3.15 13.04
C PRO A 37 2.33 -2.27 12.87
N ASP A 38 2.17 -1.21 13.68
CA ASP A 38 1.08 -0.24 13.55
C ASP A 38 1.46 0.94 12.62
N ILE A 39 2.74 1.08 12.25
CA ILE A 39 3.26 2.21 11.47
C ILE A 39 3.87 1.75 10.14
N ASN A 40 4.64 0.66 10.14
CA ASN A 40 5.43 0.23 9.01
C ASN A 40 4.64 -0.64 8.03
N GLN A 41 4.85 -0.41 6.75
CA GLN A 41 4.25 -1.18 5.65
C GLN A 41 5.22 -1.30 4.46
N ILE A 42 5.00 -2.31 3.62
CA ILE A 42 5.80 -2.51 2.41
C ILE A 42 4.89 -2.39 1.19
N SER A 43 5.30 -1.60 0.21
CA SER A 43 4.63 -1.56 -1.09
C SER A 43 5.38 -2.42 -2.10
N LEU A 44 4.65 -3.26 -2.83
CA LEU A 44 5.19 -4.01 -3.97
C LEU A 44 4.89 -3.33 -5.31
N ARG A 45 4.07 -2.28 -5.29
CA ARG A 45 3.61 -1.53 -6.47
C ARG A 45 4.40 -0.25 -6.71
N LEU A 46 4.72 0.49 -5.64
CA LEU A 46 5.48 1.73 -5.76
C LEU A 46 6.94 1.44 -6.19
N GLY A 47 7.56 2.41 -6.81
CA GLY A 47 8.94 2.31 -7.27
C GLY A 47 9.31 3.49 -8.19
N LYS A 48 10.43 3.42 -8.86
CA LYS A 48 10.88 4.45 -9.82
C LYS A 48 9.98 4.58 -11.06
N ASN A 49 9.13 3.60 -11.33
CA ASN A 49 8.14 3.63 -12.42
C ASN A 49 7.05 4.69 -12.18
N ILE A 50 6.82 5.08 -10.94
CA ILE A 50 5.82 6.10 -10.61
C ILE A 50 6.42 7.48 -10.85
N THR A 51 5.94 8.17 -11.87
CA THR A 51 6.45 9.49 -12.31
C THR A 51 6.33 10.58 -11.26
N GLU A 52 5.35 10.43 -10.36
CA GLU A 52 5.07 11.38 -9.27
C GLU A 52 5.92 11.14 -8.01
N ARG A 53 6.93 10.29 -8.10
CA ARG A 53 7.82 10.05 -6.98
C ARG A 53 8.50 11.34 -6.53
N PRO A 54 8.36 11.75 -5.24
CA PRO A 54 9.06 12.90 -4.73
C PRO A 54 10.60 12.71 -4.82
N ALA A 55 11.28 13.73 -5.32
CA ALA A 55 12.75 13.71 -5.44
C ALA A 55 13.46 13.57 -4.08
N SER A 56 12.78 13.95 -3.01
CA SER A 56 13.26 13.81 -1.63
C SER A 56 13.34 12.38 -1.12
N ILE A 57 12.70 11.41 -1.81
CA ILE A 57 12.77 9.99 -1.43
C ILE A 57 13.98 9.37 -2.13
N PRO A 58 15.10 9.12 -1.42
CA PRO A 58 16.30 8.56 -2.02
C PRO A 58 16.15 7.06 -2.28
N VAL A 59 16.95 6.56 -3.22
CA VAL A 59 17.14 5.12 -3.38
C VAL A 59 18.40 4.70 -2.63
N ASN A 60 18.24 3.81 -1.68
CA ASN A 60 19.33 3.26 -0.88
C ASN A 60 19.37 1.73 -1.05
N ASN A 61 20.44 1.21 -1.61
CA ASN A 61 20.61 -0.25 -1.83
C ASN A 61 19.41 -0.91 -2.53
N GLY A 62 18.86 -0.25 -3.56
CA GLY A 62 17.72 -0.77 -4.33
C GLY A 62 16.36 -0.65 -3.63
N LYS A 63 16.27 0.11 -2.52
CA LYS A 63 15.05 0.34 -1.76
C LYS A 63 14.79 1.83 -1.56
N LEU A 64 13.52 2.16 -1.35
CA LEU A 64 13.05 3.50 -1.00
C LEU A 64 12.28 3.41 0.32
N GLU A 65 12.57 4.31 1.22
CA GLU A 65 11.94 4.39 2.54
C GLU A 65 11.50 5.83 2.78
N TRP A 66 10.26 6.01 3.27
CA TRP A 66 9.68 7.35 3.43
C TRP A 66 8.56 7.36 4.48
N ASP A 67 8.24 8.57 4.95
CA ASP A 67 7.06 8.86 5.77
C ASP A 67 5.93 9.44 4.90
N PHE A 68 4.76 8.84 4.92
CA PHE A 68 3.63 9.29 4.12
C PHE A 68 3.18 10.71 4.47
N HIS A 69 3.22 11.09 5.75
CA HIS A 69 2.81 12.43 6.19
C HIS A 69 3.66 13.55 5.58
N ASN A 70 4.90 13.28 5.22
CA ASN A 70 5.79 14.25 4.55
C ASN A 70 5.48 14.42 3.05
N HIS A 71 4.62 13.55 2.50
CA HIS A 71 4.37 13.47 1.06
C HIS A 71 2.87 13.46 0.72
N ARG A 72 1.99 14.00 1.59
CA ARG A 72 0.53 13.95 1.44
C ARG A 72 0.01 14.50 0.10
N ASP A 73 0.72 15.44 -0.50
CA ASP A 73 0.38 16.03 -1.79
C ASP A 73 0.90 15.22 -3.00
N ALA A 74 1.64 14.14 -2.75
CA ALA A 74 2.28 13.32 -3.76
C ALA A 74 1.47 12.06 -4.11
N ARG A 75 0.16 12.19 -4.28
CA ARG A 75 -0.76 11.10 -4.68
C ARG A 75 -0.44 9.78 -3.97
N SER A 76 -0.02 8.74 -4.73
CA SER A 76 0.27 7.40 -4.18
C SER A 76 1.32 7.39 -3.07
N TRP A 77 2.28 8.32 -3.07
CA TRP A 77 3.34 8.43 -2.05
C TRP A 77 2.87 9.08 -0.74
N GLY A 78 1.74 9.78 -0.78
CA GLY A 78 1.09 10.36 0.40
C GLY A 78 -0.09 9.56 0.91
N TYR A 79 -0.45 8.45 0.24
CA TYR A 79 -1.65 7.66 0.51
C TYR A 79 -1.30 6.43 1.34
N ASN A 80 -1.46 6.53 2.65
CA ASN A 80 -0.88 5.60 3.64
C ASN A 80 -1.65 4.29 3.86
N PHE A 81 -2.67 3.97 3.08
CA PHE A 81 -3.26 2.63 3.00
C PHE A 81 -3.75 2.38 1.59
N SER A 82 -3.43 1.24 1.02
CA SER A 82 -3.91 0.83 -0.29
C SER A 82 -4.32 -0.64 -0.29
N VAL A 83 -5.38 -0.95 -1.00
CA VAL A 83 -5.80 -2.33 -1.29
C VAL A 83 -5.07 -2.91 -2.50
N ASP A 84 -4.06 -2.20 -3.01
CA ASP A 84 -3.29 -2.56 -4.20
C ASP A 84 -1.82 -2.82 -3.83
N ALA A 85 -1.52 -4.10 -3.61
CA ALA A 85 -0.18 -4.65 -3.43
C ALA A 85 0.67 -4.04 -2.30
N HIS A 86 0.04 -3.65 -1.20
CA HIS A 86 0.74 -3.29 0.02
C HIS A 86 0.65 -4.39 1.08
N ILE A 87 1.73 -4.61 1.82
CA ILE A 87 1.84 -5.61 2.88
C ILE A 87 1.78 -4.92 4.24
N TYR A 88 0.94 -5.44 5.10
CA TYR A 88 0.66 -4.92 6.44
C TYR A 88 0.71 -6.02 7.50
N SER A 89 0.83 -5.63 8.76
CA SER A 89 0.51 -6.52 9.88
C SER A 89 -0.96 -6.94 9.83
N THR A 90 -1.23 -8.25 9.83
CA THR A 90 -2.60 -8.77 9.86
C THR A 90 -3.36 -8.30 11.10
N LYS A 91 -2.69 -8.24 12.25
CA LYS A 91 -3.28 -7.74 13.50
C LYS A 91 -3.79 -6.30 13.36
N LEU A 92 -3.03 -5.43 12.69
CA LEU A 92 -3.46 -4.05 12.43
C LEU A 92 -4.65 -4.02 11.47
N CYS A 93 -4.61 -4.78 10.37
CA CYS A 93 -5.72 -4.84 9.42
C CYS A 93 -7.03 -5.26 10.09
N LEU A 94 -7.00 -6.31 10.92
CA LEU A 94 -8.17 -6.77 11.68
C LEU A 94 -8.70 -5.69 12.63
N LYS A 95 -7.80 -5.04 13.37
CA LYS A 95 -8.14 -3.94 14.28
C LYS A 95 -8.80 -2.77 13.54
N LEU A 96 -8.31 -2.40 12.37
CA LEU A 96 -8.88 -1.31 11.57
C LEU A 96 -10.23 -1.69 10.99
N GLN A 97 -10.35 -2.87 10.35
CA GLN A 97 -11.61 -3.34 9.78
C GLN A 97 -12.73 -3.48 10.81
N SER A 98 -12.40 -3.76 12.07
CA SER A 98 -13.39 -3.80 13.16
C SER A 98 -13.93 -2.43 13.57
N LYS A 99 -13.27 -1.34 13.14
CA LYS A 99 -13.58 0.03 13.54
C LYS A 99 -14.24 0.87 12.46
N ILE A 100 -14.22 0.39 11.22
CA ILE A 100 -14.75 1.12 10.06
C ILE A 100 -15.91 0.36 9.42
N ILE A 101 -16.81 1.10 8.79
CA ILE A 101 -17.89 0.57 7.97
C ILE A 101 -17.47 0.69 6.51
N TYR A 102 -17.56 -0.36 5.75
CA TYR A 102 -17.26 -0.38 4.32
C TYR A 102 -18.17 -1.36 3.57
N ALA A 103 -18.40 -1.09 2.30
CA ALA A 103 -19.25 -1.89 1.42
C ALA A 103 -18.45 -2.59 0.30
N ASN A 104 -17.32 -2.02 -0.09
CA ASN A 104 -16.48 -2.50 -1.20
C ASN A 104 -15.01 -2.10 -0.96
N PRO A 105 -14.05 -2.56 -1.77
CA PRO A 105 -12.63 -2.23 -1.61
C PRO A 105 -12.33 -0.73 -1.61
N THR A 106 -13.01 0.06 -2.44
CA THR A 106 -12.83 1.53 -2.52
C THR A 106 -13.24 2.21 -1.21
N THR A 107 -14.39 1.84 -0.65
CA THR A 107 -14.84 2.40 0.64
C THR A 107 -14.02 1.89 1.81
N LEU A 108 -13.51 0.64 1.73
CA LEU A 108 -12.54 0.12 2.71
C LEU A 108 -11.29 1.00 2.75
N GLU A 109 -10.69 1.23 1.59
CA GLU A 109 -9.46 2.02 1.43
C GLU A 109 -9.68 3.45 1.93
N ALA A 110 -10.68 4.15 1.41
CA ALA A 110 -10.97 5.53 1.79
C ALA A 110 -11.22 5.70 3.29
N ASN A 111 -12.00 4.80 3.89
CA ASN A 111 -12.36 4.90 5.31
C ASN A 111 -11.19 4.53 6.22
N ILE A 112 -10.33 3.59 5.82
CA ILE A 112 -9.09 3.32 6.54
C ILE A 112 -8.17 4.54 6.47
N VAL A 113 -7.96 5.13 5.30
CA VAL A 113 -7.11 6.33 5.14
C VAL A 113 -7.60 7.47 6.03
N HIS A 114 -8.91 7.76 6.01
CA HIS A 114 -9.50 8.77 6.90
C HIS A 114 -9.27 8.48 8.39
N TYR A 115 -9.24 7.22 8.77
CA TYR A 115 -9.01 6.82 10.16
C TYR A 115 -7.53 6.91 10.56
N VAL A 116 -6.60 6.46 9.70
CA VAL A 116 -5.18 6.30 10.04
C VAL A 116 -4.37 7.59 9.88
N MET A 117 -4.68 8.42 8.88
CA MET A 117 -3.95 9.67 8.58
C MET A 117 -3.81 10.60 9.80
N PRO A 118 -4.90 11.00 10.50
CA PRO A 118 -4.80 11.91 11.64
C PRO A 118 -4.17 11.26 12.88
N ARG A 119 -3.92 9.96 12.85
CA ARG A 119 -3.35 9.17 13.95
C ARG A 119 -1.91 8.76 13.72
N ASN A 120 -1.34 9.12 12.58
CA ASN A 120 -0.02 8.68 12.11
C ASN A 120 0.17 7.14 12.20
N LEU A 121 -0.91 6.40 11.91
CA LEU A 121 -0.84 4.95 11.72
C LEU A 121 -0.51 4.66 10.25
N MET A 122 0.16 3.53 9.98
CA MET A 122 0.57 3.13 8.62
C MET A 122 1.37 4.22 7.89
N ASP A 123 2.16 5.00 8.63
CA ASP A 123 2.74 6.24 8.15
C ASP A 123 4.17 6.09 7.62
N HIS A 124 4.79 4.92 7.75
CA HIS A 124 6.14 4.64 7.27
C HIS A 124 6.14 3.54 6.22
N GLY A 125 6.64 3.86 5.03
CA GLY A 125 6.64 2.97 3.86
C GLY A 125 8.04 2.52 3.47
N LEU A 126 8.14 1.25 3.06
CA LEU A 126 9.28 0.67 2.37
C LEU A 126 8.83 0.18 1.00
N THR A 127 9.61 0.42 -0.03
CA THR A 127 9.42 -0.20 -1.35
C THR A 127 10.76 -0.45 -2.03
N TYR A 128 10.71 -1.04 -3.22
CA TYR A 128 11.86 -1.39 -4.03
C TYR A 128 12.07 -0.39 -5.16
N GLU A 129 13.29 -0.26 -5.62
CA GLU A 129 13.61 0.61 -6.77
C GLU A 129 12.74 0.29 -7.99
N TYR A 130 12.48 -0.99 -8.22
CA TYR A 130 11.60 -1.47 -9.28
C TYR A 130 10.45 -2.28 -8.66
N PRO A 131 9.20 -2.05 -9.07
CA PRO A 131 8.04 -2.74 -8.51
C PRO A 131 8.03 -4.23 -8.84
N PHE A 132 7.31 -5.01 -8.05
CA PHE A 132 6.99 -6.41 -8.34
C PHE A 132 5.63 -6.55 -9.03
N ILE A 133 4.75 -5.58 -8.81
CA ILE A 133 3.37 -5.59 -9.25
C ILE A 133 3.08 -4.26 -9.95
N LEU A 134 2.37 -4.35 -11.07
CA LEU A 134 1.76 -3.20 -11.73
C LEU A 134 0.25 -3.32 -11.64
N SER A 135 -0.42 -2.20 -11.42
CA SER A 135 -1.86 -2.07 -11.49
C SER A 135 -2.24 -1.50 -12.86
N PHE A 136 -3.15 -2.17 -13.53
CA PHE A 136 -3.67 -1.78 -14.84
C PHE A 136 -5.15 -1.47 -14.72
N PRO A 137 -5.57 -0.25 -14.38
CA PRO A 137 -6.97 0.11 -14.19
C PRO A 137 -7.72 0.13 -15.53
N ILE A 138 -7.80 -1.03 -16.20
CA ILE A 138 -8.52 -1.21 -17.47
C ILE A 138 -10.01 -1.43 -17.23
N ASN A 139 -10.37 -1.85 -16.03
CA ASN A 139 -11.72 -2.24 -15.71
C ASN A 139 -12.58 -1.03 -15.29
N MET A 140 -13.40 -0.53 -16.21
CA MET A 140 -14.28 0.62 -16.01
C MET A 140 -15.60 0.27 -15.28
N VAL A 141 -15.58 -0.71 -14.37
CA VAL A 141 -16.79 -1.17 -13.65
C VAL A 141 -17.12 -0.35 -12.41
N GLN A 142 -16.30 0.61 -12.01
CA GLN A 142 -16.61 1.44 -10.86
C GLN A 142 -17.37 2.72 -11.28
N GLU A 143 -18.54 2.88 -10.69
CA GLU A 143 -19.41 4.06 -10.91
C GLU A 143 -19.01 5.29 -10.04
N ILE A 144 -18.03 5.14 -9.14
CA ILE A 144 -17.75 6.13 -8.08
C ILE A 144 -16.53 7.01 -8.37
N ALA A 145 -15.62 6.57 -9.21
CA ALA A 145 -14.45 7.35 -9.63
C ALA A 145 -14.04 6.99 -11.06
N ASP A 146 -13.68 7.99 -11.85
CA ASP A 146 -13.07 7.74 -13.15
C ASP A 146 -11.68 7.09 -12.94
N ASN A 147 -11.45 5.97 -13.61
CA ASN A 147 -10.11 5.42 -13.72
C ASN A 147 -9.27 6.34 -14.59
N GLU A 148 -8.22 6.92 -14.03
CA GLU A 148 -7.23 7.63 -14.85
C GLU A 148 -6.63 6.60 -15.81
N SER A 149 -6.97 6.68 -17.10
CA SER A 149 -6.29 5.90 -18.14
C SER A 149 -4.82 6.32 -18.12
N MET A 150 -3.95 5.40 -17.74
CA MET A 150 -2.53 5.57 -18.02
C MET A 150 -2.42 5.63 -19.55
N GLY A 151 -2.19 6.84 -20.08
CA GLY A 151 -2.12 7.06 -21.53
C GLY A 151 -1.12 6.09 -22.16
N ILE A 152 -1.65 5.14 -22.91
CA ILE A 152 -0.93 4.31 -23.89
C ILE A 152 -1.00 5.06 -25.21
#